data_6630d726cb786d10b4879a5eabaa38dd
#
_entry.id   6630d726cb786d10b4879a5eabaa38dd
#
_cell.length_a   1.000
_cell.length_b   1.000
_cell.length_c   1.000
_cell.angle_alpha   90.00
_cell.angle_beta   90.00
_cell.angle_gamma   90.00
#
_symmetry.space_group_name_H-M   'P 1'
#
loop_
_entity.id
_entity.type
_entity.pdbx_description
1 polymer ?
#
loop_
_entity_poly.entity_id
_entity_poly.type
_entity_poly.pdbx_seq_one_letter_code
_entity_poly.pdbx_strand_id
1 'polypeptide(L)'
;MKRLRYYFINLLILLAPIYGNWDLITKGKRCQGTVVDIKEIKQQLFYETYPQINYKVGNKIYLIEGPENADYPIGMQLELVYPENNPSGAIIYSLSGFLSQWYTVLAFVLLILWNAFYLSFLKDNSNYASHGTGKNKLLS
;
A
#
# COMPACT_ATOMS: atom_id res chain seq x y z
N MET A 1 1.90 2.74 29.97
CA MET A 1 0.66 2.57 29.19
C MET A 1 0.54 3.40 27.91
N LYS A 2 0.98 4.69 27.89
CA LYS A 2 0.88 5.56 26.67
C LYS A 2 1.72 5.05 25.48
N ARG A 3 2.94 4.56 25.74
CA ARG A 3 3.83 4.02 24.68
C ARG A 3 3.29 2.74 24.04
N LEU A 4 2.67 1.86 24.84
CA LEU A 4 2.10 0.60 24.34
C LEU A 4 0.95 0.86 23.35
N ARG A 5 0.08 1.84 23.64
CA ARG A 5 -1.02 2.25 22.75
C ARG A 5 -0.51 2.80 21.43
N TYR A 6 0.60 3.56 21.46
CA TYR A 6 1.24 4.08 20.24
C TYR A 6 1.72 2.95 19.33
N TYR A 7 2.47 1.98 19.86
CA TYR A 7 2.94 0.84 19.06
C TYR A 7 1.80 -0.02 18.54
N PHE A 8 0.74 -0.19 19.32
CA PHE A 8 -0.44 -0.94 18.92
C PHE A 8 -1.17 -0.30 17.75
N ILE A 9 -1.32 1.02 17.72
CA ILE A 9 -1.96 1.76 16.61
C ILE A 9 -1.08 1.69 15.37
N ASN A 10 0.24 1.86 15.48
CA ASN A 10 1.15 1.70 14.33
C ASN A 10 1.06 0.29 13.74
N LEU A 11 0.99 -0.74 14.58
CA LEU A 11 0.83 -2.13 14.14
C LEU A 11 -0.50 -2.34 13.40
N LEU A 12 -1.60 -1.77 13.92
CA LEU A 12 -2.91 -1.83 13.26
C LEU A 12 -2.91 -1.19 11.88
N ILE A 13 -2.28 -0.03 11.73
CA ILE A 13 -2.17 0.66 10.43
C ILE A 13 -1.33 -0.18 9.45
N LEU A 14 -0.22 -0.78 9.91
CA LEU A 14 0.62 -1.66 9.09
C LEU A 14 -0.09 -2.95 8.66
N LEU A 15 -1.05 -3.43 9.44
CA LEU A 15 -1.85 -4.61 9.10
C LEU A 15 -2.98 -4.31 8.11
N ALA A 16 -3.35 -3.04 7.91
CA ALA A 16 -4.46 -2.67 7.02
C ALA A 16 -4.30 -3.17 5.57
N PRO A 17 -3.11 -3.11 4.91
CA PRO A 17 -2.92 -3.68 3.58
C PRO A 17 -3.08 -5.21 3.54
N ILE A 18 -2.70 -5.90 4.59
CA ILE A 18 -2.85 -7.36 4.72
C ILE A 18 -4.34 -7.69 4.82
N TYR A 19 -5.08 -6.94 5.62
CA TYR A 19 -6.52 -7.11 5.77
C TYR A 19 -7.28 -6.84 4.47
N GLY A 20 -6.91 -5.78 3.73
CA GLY A 20 -7.51 -5.48 2.42
C GLY A 20 -7.29 -6.56 1.37
N ASN A 21 -6.19 -7.31 1.46
CA ASN A 21 -5.85 -8.42 0.56
C ASN A 21 -6.15 -9.80 1.16
N TRP A 22 -6.88 -9.87 2.27
CA TRP A 22 -7.06 -11.12 3.02
C TRP A 22 -7.61 -12.27 2.16
N ASP A 23 -8.61 -11.99 1.33
CA ASP A 23 -9.19 -13.00 0.43
C ASP A 23 -8.20 -13.47 -0.64
N LEU A 24 -7.38 -12.56 -1.17
CA LEU A 24 -6.32 -12.90 -2.13
C LEU A 24 -5.20 -13.74 -1.49
N ILE A 25 -4.83 -13.42 -0.25
CA ILE A 25 -3.76 -14.12 0.48
C ILE A 25 -4.22 -15.51 0.90
N THR A 26 -5.47 -15.65 1.37
CA THR A 26 -5.98 -16.91 1.95
C THR A 26 -6.65 -17.83 0.94
N LYS A 27 -7.33 -17.27 -0.06
CA LYS A 27 -8.17 -18.01 -1.03
C LYS A 27 -7.83 -17.69 -2.48
N GLY A 28 -6.79 -16.89 -2.73
CA GLY A 28 -6.38 -16.51 -4.09
C GLY A 28 -5.93 -17.72 -4.89
N LYS A 29 -6.45 -17.85 -6.10
CA LYS A 29 -6.02 -18.84 -7.08
C LYS A 29 -4.95 -18.24 -7.99
N ARG A 30 -3.93 -19.01 -8.29
CA ARG A 30 -2.83 -18.59 -9.18
C ARG A 30 -3.13 -18.98 -10.61
N CYS A 31 -2.76 -18.12 -11.54
CA CYS A 31 -2.76 -18.41 -12.96
C CYS A 31 -1.59 -17.71 -13.64
N GLN A 32 -1.29 -18.09 -14.88
CA GLN A 32 -0.32 -17.40 -15.69
C GLN A 32 -1.03 -16.42 -16.62
N GLY A 33 -0.50 -15.20 -16.67
CA GLY A 33 -0.88 -14.17 -17.63
C GLY A 33 0.25 -13.90 -18.59
N THR A 34 -0.08 -13.42 -19.79
CA THR A 34 0.89 -13.04 -20.81
C THR A 34 0.68 -11.59 -21.17
N VAL A 35 1.75 -10.82 -21.24
CA VAL A 35 1.73 -9.44 -21.73
C VAL A 35 1.44 -9.47 -23.23
N VAL A 36 0.33 -8.86 -23.63
CA VAL A 36 -0.13 -8.89 -25.04
C VAL A 36 0.04 -7.54 -25.73
N ASP A 37 0.05 -6.45 -24.97
CA ASP A 37 0.15 -5.10 -25.50
C ASP A 37 0.71 -4.14 -24.45
N ILE A 38 1.14 -2.96 -24.87
CA ILE A 38 1.59 -1.87 -24.02
C ILE A 38 0.78 -0.63 -24.38
N LYS A 39 -0.13 -0.24 -23.50
CA LYS A 39 -0.93 0.97 -23.67
C LYS A 39 -0.10 2.19 -23.27
N GLU A 40 0.06 3.13 -24.20
CA GLU A 40 0.72 4.40 -23.95
C GLU A 40 -0.33 5.49 -23.70
N ILE A 41 -0.19 6.20 -22.58
CA ILE A 41 -0.99 7.38 -22.28
C ILE A 41 -0.09 8.61 -22.34
N LYS A 42 -0.36 9.48 -23.32
CA LYS A 42 0.34 10.77 -23.47
C LYS A 42 -0.39 11.82 -22.64
N GLN A 43 0.18 12.21 -21.53
CA GLN A 43 -0.20 13.43 -20.83
C GLN A 43 0.77 14.54 -21.23
N GLN A 44 0.34 15.81 -21.19
CA GLN A 44 1.06 16.96 -21.76
C GLN A 44 2.56 17.06 -21.42
N LEU A 45 3.04 16.44 -20.35
CA LEU A 45 4.42 16.49 -19.85
C LEU A 45 5.05 15.12 -19.58
N PHE A 46 4.26 14.04 -19.55
CA PHE A 46 4.73 12.71 -19.17
C PHE A 46 4.16 11.64 -20.11
N TYR A 47 4.98 10.62 -20.38
CA TYR A 47 4.56 9.40 -21.05
C TYR A 47 4.41 8.31 -19.98
N GLU A 48 3.23 7.76 -19.89
CA GLU A 48 2.95 6.63 -18.99
C GLU A 48 2.66 5.40 -19.86
N THR A 49 3.28 4.29 -19.52
CA THR A 49 3.07 3.00 -20.19
C THR A 49 2.46 2.00 -19.22
N TYR A 50 1.44 1.29 -19.70
CA TYR A 50 0.74 0.27 -18.94
C TYR A 50 0.73 -1.04 -19.72
N PRO A 51 1.45 -2.09 -19.28
CA PRO A 51 1.41 -3.38 -19.94
C PRO A 51 0.02 -4.00 -19.79
N GLN A 52 -0.54 -4.48 -20.89
CA GLN A 52 -1.82 -5.19 -20.94
C GLN A 52 -1.57 -6.68 -20.81
N ILE A 53 -2.14 -7.31 -19.79
CA ILE A 53 -1.86 -8.71 -19.46
C ILE A 53 -3.14 -9.52 -19.61
N ASN A 54 -3.12 -10.49 -20.54
CA ASN A 54 -4.20 -11.46 -20.70
C ASN A 54 -3.96 -12.69 -19.83
N TYR A 55 -5.00 -13.19 -19.20
CA TYR A 55 -4.99 -14.47 -18.50
C TYR A 55 -6.33 -15.20 -18.65
N LYS A 56 -6.28 -16.51 -18.51
CA LYS A 56 -7.45 -17.37 -18.70
C LYS A 56 -7.88 -17.99 -17.38
N VAL A 57 -9.18 -17.87 -17.07
CA VAL A 57 -9.81 -18.57 -15.94
C VAL A 57 -10.98 -19.38 -16.47
N GLY A 58 -10.88 -20.70 -16.41
CA GLY A 58 -11.83 -21.59 -17.06
C GLY A 58 -11.88 -21.37 -18.57
N ASN A 59 -13.04 -21.01 -19.11
CA ASN A 59 -13.24 -20.73 -20.54
C ASN A 59 -13.25 -19.24 -20.88
N LYS A 60 -13.04 -18.34 -19.91
CA LYS A 60 -13.04 -16.90 -20.11
C LYS A 60 -11.62 -16.32 -20.09
N ILE A 61 -11.38 -15.35 -20.96
CA ILE A 61 -10.15 -14.57 -21.02
C ILE A 61 -10.45 -13.24 -20.34
N TYR A 62 -9.55 -12.84 -19.46
CA TYR A 62 -9.59 -11.57 -18.75
C TYR A 62 -8.36 -10.73 -19.13
N LEU A 63 -8.50 -9.42 -19.06
CA LEU A 63 -7.44 -8.44 -19.31
C LEU A 63 -7.26 -7.59 -18.06
N ILE A 64 -6.03 -7.42 -17.62
CA ILE A 64 -5.66 -6.46 -16.57
C ILE A 64 -4.56 -5.53 -17.05
N GLU A 65 -4.52 -4.33 -16.49
CA GLU A 65 -3.42 -3.38 -16.67
C GLU A 65 -2.36 -3.66 -15.60
N GLY A 66 -1.10 -3.79 -16.03
CA GLY A 66 0.03 -3.90 -15.12
C GLY A 66 0.44 -2.55 -14.51
N PRO A 67 1.47 -2.54 -13.65
CA PRO A 67 1.96 -1.32 -13.02
C PRO A 67 2.46 -0.31 -14.05
N GLU A 68 2.28 0.97 -13.74
CA GLU A 68 2.79 2.08 -14.53
C GLU A 68 4.30 1.98 -14.76
N ASN A 69 4.72 2.21 -16.00
CA ASN A 69 6.13 2.19 -16.43
C ASN A 69 6.89 0.89 -16.07
N ALA A 70 6.17 -0.22 -15.90
CA ALA A 70 6.80 -1.51 -15.69
C ALA A 70 7.45 -2.02 -16.98
N ASP A 71 8.71 -2.45 -16.89
CA ASP A 71 9.44 -3.04 -18.01
C ASP A 71 9.04 -4.51 -18.22
N TYR A 72 7.83 -4.70 -18.75
CA TYR A 72 7.29 -6.01 -19.10
C TYR A 72 7.12 -6.11 -20.61
N PRO A 73 8.08 -6.71 -21.32
CA PRO A 73 8.01 -6.85 -22.76
C PRO A 73 6.81 -7.71 -23.20
N ILE A 74 6.28 -7.45 -24.38
CA ILE A 74 5.21 -8.23 -25.01
C ILE A 74 5.67 -9.70 -25.12
N GLY A 75 4.81 -10.64 -24.73
CA GLY A 75 5.09 -12.07 -24.66
C GLY A 75 5.64 -12.53 -23.31
N MET A 76 5.97 -11.63 -22.38
CA MET A 76 6.41 -12.01 -21.03
C MET A 76 5.28 -12.71 -20.28
N GLN A 77 5.63 -13.81 -19.62
CA GLN A 77 4.71 -14.54 -18.74
C GLN A 77 4.86 -14.06 -17.30
N LEU A 78 3.75 -13.77 -16.66
CA LEU A 78 3.68 -13.29 -15.28
C LEU A 78 2.76 -14.20 -14.47
N GLU A 79 3.15 -14.47 -13.24
CA GLU A 79 2.28 -15.16 -12.29
C GLU A 79 1.26 -14.15 -11.72
N LEU A 80 -0.01 -14.49 -11.81
CA LEU A 80 -1.12 -13.69 -11.31
C LEU A 80 -1.83 -14.44 -10.19
N VAL A 81 -2.43 -13.69 -9.28
CA VAL A 81 -3.32 -14.20 -8.25
C VAL A 81 -4.66 -13.47 -8.34
N TYR A 82 -5.76 -14.22 -8.29
CA TYR A 82 -7.11 -13.67 -8.38
C TYR A 82 -8.02 -14.25 -7.29
N PRO A 83 -8.99 -13.47 -6.79
CA PRO A 83 -9.99 -13.99 -5.85
C PRO A 83 -10.94 -14.93 -6.57
N GLU A 84 -11.29 -16.06 -5.96
CA GLU A 84 -12.20 -17.05 -6.57
C GLU A 84 -13.55 -16.45 -6.96
N ASN A 85 -14.05 -15.52 -6.16
CA ASN A 85 -15.36 -14.87 -6.36
C ASN A 85 -15.34 -13.76 -7.40
N ASN A 86 -14.15 -13.23 -7.75
CA ASN A 86 -13.99 -12.14 -8.70
C ASN A 86 -12.72 -12.33 -9.55
N PRO A 87 -12.78 -13.17 -10.59
CA PRO A 87 -11.61 -13.42 -11.44
C PRO A 87 -11.07 -12.18 -12.13
N SER A 88 -11.88 -11.13 -12.37
CA SER A 88 -11.42 -9.89 -12.98
C SER A 88 -10.54 -9.03 -12.08
N GLY A 89 -10.52 -9.29 -10.77
CA GLY A 89 -9.68 -8.61 -9.79
C GLY A 89 -8.30 -9.24 -9.61
N ALA A 90 -7.72 -9.83 -10.65
CA ALA A 90 -6.39 -10.40 -10.56
C ALA A 90 -5.31 -9.32 -10.40
N ILE A 91 -4.28 -9.66 -9.66
CA ILE A 91 -3.08 -8.84 -9.50
C ILE A 91 -1.83 -9.66 -9.84
N ILE A 92 -0.75 -8.99 -10.20
CA ILE A 92 0.53 -9.64 -10.40
C ILE A 92 1.03 -10.16 -9.05
N TYR A 93 1.38 -11.46 -8.99
CA TYR A 93 1.93 -12.09 -7.80
C TYR A 93 3.38 -11.65 -7.59
N SER A 94 3.53 -10.42 -7.13
CA SER A 94 4.82 -9.82 -6.80
C SER A 94 4.64 -8.83 -5.66
N LEU A 95 5.74 -8.52 -4.95
CA LEU A 95 5.72 -7.53 -3.88
C LEU A 95 5.24 -6.17 -4.40
N SER A 96 5.69 -5.76 -5.59
CA SER A 96 5.25 -4.52 -6.25
C SER A 96 3.75 -4.54 -6.59
N GLY A 97 3.20 -5.67 -7.05
CA GLY A 97 1.77 -5.82 -7.33
C GLY A 97 0.90 -5.65 -6.08
N PHE A 98 1.35 -6.16 -4.94
CA PHE A 98 0.65 -5.97 -3.66
C PHE A 98 0.80 -4.54 -3.13
N LEU A 99 1.95 -3.90 -3.32
CA LEU A 99 2.22 -2.55 -2.82
C LEU A 99 1.57 -1.46 -3.69
N SER A 100 1.30 -1.71 -4.96
CA SER A 100 0.65 -0.74 -5.86
C SER A 100 -0.84 -0.54 -5.60
N GLN A 101 -1.43 -1.31 -4.70
CA GLN A 101 -2.84 -1.16 -4.32
C GLN A 101 -3.05 0.17 -3.57
N TRP A 102 -4.08 0.94 -3.97
CA TRP A 102 -4.36 2.26 -3.42
C TRP A 102 -4.50 2.31 -1.89
N TYR A 103 -5.03 1.28 -1.26
CA TYR A 103 -5.16 1.21 0.19
C TYR A 103 -3.82 0.97 0.91
N THR A 104 -2.82 0.42 0.24
CA THR A 104 -1.44 0.35 0.76
C THR A 104 -0.85 1.75 0.85
N VAL A 105 -1.00 2.55 -0.21
CA VAL A 105 -0.58 3.97 -0.23
C VAL A 105 -1.30 4.75 0.87
N LEU A 106 -2.62 4.55 1.00
CA LEU A 106 -3.41 5.18 2.06
C LEU A 106 -2.91 4.81 3.47
N ALA A 107 -2.57 3.54 3.70
CA ALA A 107 -2.03 3.09 4.98
C ALA A 107 -0.69 3.77 5.31
N PHE A 108 0.21 3.93 4.35
CA PHE A 108 1.46 4.66 4.54
C PHE A 108 1.23 6.14 4.85
N VAL A 109 0.32 6.80 4.15
CA VAL A 109 -0.05 8.20 4.43
C VAL A 109 -0.60 8.33 5.85
N LEU A 110 -1.51 7.46 6.26
CA LEU A 110 -2.05 7.44 7.62
C LEU A 110 -0.97 7.19 8.67
N LEU A 111 -0.01 6.31 8.38
CA LEU A 111 1.12 6.03 9.28
C LEU A 111 1.99 7.27 9.49
N ILE A 112 2.31 8.00 8.42
CA ILE A 112 3.10 9.23 8.47
C ILE A 112 2.34 10.31 9.27
N LEU A 113 1.06 10.53 8.97
CA LEU A 113 0.22 11.51 9.67
C LEU A 113 0.10 11.18 11.15
N TRP A 114 -0.13 9.91 11.49
CA TRP A 114 -0.21 9.46 12.87
C TRP A 114 1.08 9.70 13.64
N ASN A 115 2.24 9.38 13.04
CA ASN A 115 3.54 9.62 13.68
C ASN A 115 3.83 11.11 13.83
N ALA A 116 3.55 11.95 12.84
CA ALA A 116 3.71 13.39 12.91
C ALA A 116 2.85 14.00 14.03
N PHE A 117 1.59 13.57 14.12
CA PHE A 117 0.66 13.98 15.17
C PHE A 117 1.19 13.58 16.55
N TYR A 118 1.59 12.32 16.72
CA TYR A 118 2.12 11.84 18.00
C TYR A 118 3.38 12.57 18.46
N LEU A 119 4.30 12.86 17.55
CA LEU A 119 5.53 13.62 17.84
C LEU A 119 5.21 15.08 18.24
N SER A 120 4.20 15.69 17.62
CA SER A 120 3.74 17.05 17.99
C SER A 120 3.27 17.10 19.45
N PHE A 121 2.51 16.11 19.90
CA PHE A 121 2.07 16.03 21.29
C PHE A 121 3.20 15.79 22.30
N LEU A 122 4.22 15.03 21.91
CA LEU A 122 5.39 14.81 22.79
C LEU A 122 6.17 16.10 23.01
N LYS A 123 6.34 16.91 21.96
CA LYS A 123 7.07 18.19 22.01
C LYS A 123 6.35 19.21 22.91
N ASP A 124 5.01 19.27 22.83
CA ASP A 124 4.22 20.21 23.62
C ASP A 124 4.31 19.91 25.12
N ASN A 125 4.23 18.65 25.51
CA ASN A 125 4.36 18.24 26.91
C ASN A 125 5.78 18.51 27.50
N SER A 126 6.83 18.55 26.70
CA SER A 126 8.18 18.84 27.19
C SER A 126 8.36 20.33 27.55
N ASN A 127 7.66 21.22 26.84
CA ASN A 127 7.72 22.66 27.10
C ASN A 127 6.99 23.06 28.40
N TYR A 128 5.92 22.37 28.76
CA TYR A 128 5.23 22.60 30.05
C TYR A 128 6.04 22.11 31.26
N ALA A 129 6.83 21.05 31.13
CA ALA A 129 7.66 20.53 32.21
C ALA A 129 8.85 21.46 32.54
N SER A 130 9.39 22.18 31.54
CA SER A 130 10.52 23.10 31.75
C SER A 130 10.14 24.43 32.42
N HIS A 131 8.87 24.88 32.27
CA HIS A 131 8.39 26.12 32.88
C HIS A 131 7.93 25.99 34.35
N GLY A 132 7.69 24.75 34.81
CA GLY A 132 7.24 24.49 36.20
C GLY A 132 8.32 24.54 37.27
N THR A 133 9.60 24.41 36.89
CA THR A 133 10.71 24.26 37.85
C THR A 133 11.37 25.60 38.27
N GLY A 134 11.00 26.71 37.65
CA GLY A 134 11.65 28.03 37.87
C GLY A 134 11.08 28.89 39.01
N LYS A 135 9.95 28.53 39.66
CA LYS A 135 9.26 29.46 40.57
C LYS A 135 9.47 29.23 42.08
N ASN A 136 10.25 28.25 42.51
CA ASN A 136 10.41 27.95 43.94
C ASN A 136 11.82 28.29 44.52
N LYS A 137 12.54 29.27 43.98
CA LYS A 137 13.87 29.64 44.48
C LYS A 137 14.01 31.08 45.00
N LEU A 138 12.89 31.73 45.35
CA LEU A 138 12.95 33.10 45.93
C LEU A 138 12.05 33.23 47.18
N LEU A 139 12.17 32.36 48.15
CA LEU A 139 11.72 32.59 49.52
C LEU A 139 12.53 31.71 50.48
N SER A 140 13.77 32.18 50.79
CA SER A 140 14.49 31.85 52.02
C SER A 140 15.53 32.92 52.29
#